data_184afb349ef5ec96054c479b81bedc86
#
_entry.id   184afb349ef5ec96054c479b81bedc86
#
_cell.length_a   1.000
_cell.length_b   1.000
_cell.length_c   1.000
_cell.angle_alpha   90.00
_cell.angle_beta   90.00
_cell.angle_gamma   90.00
#
_symmetry.space_group_name_H-M   'P 1'
#
loop_
_entity.id
_entity.type
_entity.pdbx_description
1 polymer ?
#
loop_
_entity_poly.entity_id
_entity_poly.type
_entity_poly.pdbx_seq_one_letter_code
_entity_poly.pdbx_strand_id
1 'polypeptide(L)'
;MLRSLVGSEMCIRDRTYTAMTFQMTVGDRLDQRQLLADLVAQQYKRRDMDFQRGSFRVRGDTIEIFPAHLEDRAWRISLFGDEIESIAEFDPLTGSKTDDLKSVKIYANSHYVTPRPTLQQAVKSIKEELRHRLVELNRAGRLLEAQRLEQRVNYDIEMIEATGSCNGIENYSRYLTGRQPGHPPPTLFEYLPDNALVFIVFIDESHVTLSLIHI
;
A
#
# COMPACT_ATOMS: atom_id res chain seq x y z
N MET A 1 25.66 5.47 18.46
CA MET A 1 26.24 4.88 17.24
C MET A 1 25.16 4.07 16.56
N LEU A 2 24.40 4.69 15.69
CA LEU A 2 23.49 3.99 14.79
C LEU A 2 24.33 3.39 13.67
N ARG A 3 24.71 2.13 13.81
CA ARG A 3 25.31 1.40 12.70
C ARG A 3 24.26 1.24 11.61
N SER A 4 24.51 1.90 10.52
CA SER A 4 23.94 1.73 9.22
C SER A 4 23.60 0.25 8.95
N LEU A 5 22.31 -0.06 8.98
CA LEU A 5 21.75 -1.25 8.31
C LEU A 5 21.67 -0.93 6.81
N VAL A 6 22.83 -0.59 6.22
CA VAL A 6 22.98 -0.48 4.78
C VAL A 6 22.90 -1.88 4.23
N GLY A 7 21.77 -2.22 3.62
CA GLY A 7 21.59 -3.47 2.93
C GLY A 7 20.38 -4.31 3.35
N SER A 8 19.64 -3.97 4.42
CA SER A 8 18.40 -4.69 4.67
C SER A 8 17.28 -4.14 3.78
N GLU A 9 16.56 -5.00 3.14
CA GLU A 9 15.39 -4.69 2.30
C GLU A 9 14.33 -3.89 3.07
N MET A 10 14.29 -4.05 4.38
CA MET A 10 13.47 -3.30 5.30
C MET A 10 13.82 -1.80 5.30
N CYS A 11 15.12 -1.44 5.23
CA CYS A 11 15.55 -0.04 5.14
C CYS A 11 15.14 0.62 3.81
N ILE A 12 15.05 -0.13 2.72
CA ILE A 12 14.61 0.39 1.43
C ILE A 12 13.11 0.65 1.48
N ARG A 13 12.35 -0.27 2.04
CA ARG A 13 10.90 -0.16 2.19
C ARG A 13 10.48 0.94 3.15
N ASP A 14 11.13 1.02 4.30
CA ASP A 14 10.90 2.04 5.31
C ASP A 14 11.20 3.43 4.74
N ARG A 15 12.30 3.58 4.00
CA ARG A 15 12.60 4.84 3.29
C ARG A 15 11.57 5.19 2.23
N THR A 16 11.08 4.22 1.46
CA THR A 16 10.04 4.46 0.45
C THR A 16 8.72 4.82 1.11
N TYR A 17 8.33 4.10 2.14
CA TYR A 17 7.11 4.38 2.91
C TYR A 17 7.17 5.76 3.58
N THR A 18 8.29 6.09 4.21
CA THR A 18 8.52 7.40 4.82
C THR A 18 8.57 8.52 3.78
N ALA A 19 9.17 8.28 2.62
CA ALA A 19 9.21 9.24 1.52
C ALA A 19 7.84 9.51 0.89
N MET A 20 6.91 8.56 0.98
CA MET A 20 5.52 8.72 0.52
C MET A 20 4.60 9.31 1.59
N THR A 21 5.08 9.45 2.82
CA THR A 21 4.33 10.10 3.89
C THR A 21 4.45 11.60 3.75
N PHE A 22 3.33 12.32 3.81
CA PHE A 22 3.36 13.79 3.81
C PHE A 22 2.53 14.36 4.95
N GLN A 23 2.88 15.57 5.35
CA GLN A 23 2.22 16.30 6.42
C GLN A 23 1.52 17.54 5.82
N MET A 24 0.36 17.85 6.35
CA MET A 24 -0.37 19.08 6.05
C MET A 24 -0.59 19.86 7.34
N THR A 25 -0.43 21.16 7.28
CA THR A 25 -0.57 22.07 8.43
C THR A 25 -1.52 23.20 8.05
N VAL A 26 -2.32 23.67 8.99
CA VAL A 26 -3.18 24.83 8.76
C VAL A 26 -2.33 26.03 8.35
N GLY A 27 -2.71 26.73 7.29
CA GLY A 27 -1.97 27.81 6.66
C GLY A 27 -1.00 27.37 5.54
N ASP A 28 -0.82 26.06 5.31
CA ASP A 28 -0.03 25.60 4.16
C ASP A 28 -0.75 25.87 2.85
N ARG A 29 0.03 26.24 1.83
CA ARG A 29 -0.49 26.34 0.46
C ARG A 29 -0.52 24.96 -0.17
N LEU A 30 -1.67 24.60 -0.72
CA LEU A 30 -1.96 23.28 -1.24
C LEU A 30 -2.68 23.36 -2.59
N ASP A 31 -2.07 22.78 -3.63
CA ASP A 31 -2.80 22.49 -4.85
C ASP A 31 -3.72 21.29 -4.64
N GLN A 32 -5.05 21.52 -4.66
CA GLN A 32 -6.06 20.49 -4.49
C GLN A 32 -5.85 19.32 -5.48
N ARG A 33 -5.53 19.60 -6.74
CA ARG A 33 -5.33 18.55 -7.76
C ARG A 33 -4.11 17.69 -7.43
N GLN A 34 -3.05 18.33 -6.99
CA GLN A 34 -1.83 17.61 -6.58
C GLN A 34 -2.11 16.72 -5.36
N LEU A 35 -2.79 17.23 -4.34
CA LEU A 35 -3.19 16.43 -3.18
C LEU A 35 -4.01 15.21 -3.56
N LEU A 36 -4.99 15.35 -4.46
CA LEU A 36 -5.81 14.23 -4.91
C LEU A 36 -4.95 13.19 -5.67
N ALA A 37 -4.01 13.65 -6.49
CA ALA A 37 -3.07 12.76 -7.18
C ALA A 37 -2.16 12.01 -6.18
N ASP A 38 -1.67 12.69 -5.14
CA ASP A 38 -0.84 12.11 -4.10
C ASP A 38 -1.61 11.07 -3.26
N LEU A 39 -2.87 11.34 -2.92
CA LEU A 39 -3.74 10.38 -2.23
C LEU A 39 -3.97 9.12 -3.08
N VAL A 40 -4.24 9.27 -4.37
CA VAL A 40 -4.38 8.13 -5.30
C VAL A 40 -3.06 7.37 -5.43
N ALA A 41 -1.93 8.06 -5.52
CA ALA A 41 -0.61 7.43 -5.55
C ALA A 41 -0.31 6.62 -4.27
N GLN A 42 -0.86 7.04 -3.14
CA GLN A 42 -0.81 6.32 -1.86
C GLN A 42 -1.89 5.24 -1.72
N GLN A 43 -2.61 4.91 -2.79
CA GLN A 43 -3.63 3.87 -2.83
C GLN A 43 -4.92 4.21 -2.04
N TYR A 44 -5.17 5.48 -1.72
CA TYR A 44 -6.49 5.90 -1.25
C TYR A 44 -7.49 5.86 -2.39
N LYS A 45 -8.71 5.42 -2.09
CA LYS A 45 -9.79 5.32 -3.09
C LYS A 45 -10.75 6.51 -2.93
N ARG A 46 -11.07 7.17 -4.04
CA ARG A 46 -12.15 8.17 -4.02
C ARG A 46 -13.50 7.48 -3.86
N ARG A 47 -14.25 7.82 -2.82
CA ARG A 47 -15.56 7.27 -2.51
C ARG A 47 -16.48 8.36 -1.97
N ASP A 48 -17.28 8.92 -2.85
CA ASP A 48 -18.15 10.05 -2.49
C ASP A 48 -19.41 9.60 -1.69
N MET A 49 -19.89 8.37 -1.90
CA MET A 49 -21.10 7.84 -1.25
C MET A 49 -20.81 6.87 -0.10
N ASP A 50 -19.85 5.97 -0.26
CA ASP A 50 -19.51 4.95 0.71
C ASP A 50 -18.13 5.27 1.32
N PHE A 51 -18.13 6.11 2.36
CA PHE A 51 -16.92 6.62 2.98
C PHE A 51 -16.35 5.62 3.96
N GLN A 52 -15.30 4.91 3.57
CA GLN A 52 -14.66 3.84 4.33
C GLN A 52 -13.18 4.16 4.61
N ARG A 53 -12.57 3.39 5.52
CA ARG A 53 -11.12 3.48 5.78
C ARG A 53 -10.31 3.33 4.49
N GLY A 54 -9.26 4.13 4.36
CA GLY A 54 -8.44 4.17 3.16
C GLY A 54 -9.12 4.83 1.97
N SER A 55 -10.14 5.66 2.22
CA SER A 55 -10.80 6.44 1.17
C SER A 55 -10.77 7.93 1.46
N PHE A 56 -11.04 8.69 0.42
CA PHE A 56 -11.28 10.13 0.50
C PHE A 56 -12.49 10.53 -0.33
N ARG A 57 -13.09 11.65 0.00
CA ARG A 57 -14.15 12.28 -0.79
C ARG A 57 -13.94 13.78 -0.88
N VAL A 58 -14.49 14.39 -1.92
CA VAL A 58 -14.30 15.81 -2.22
C VAL A 58 -15.66 16.47 -2.39
N ARG A 59 -15.88 17.58 -1.69
CA ARG A 59 -17.10 18.39 -1.77
C ARG A 59 -16.72 19.87 -1.86
N GLY A 60 -16.60 20.38 -3.10
CA GLY A 60 -16.12 21.75 -3.33
C GLY A 60 -14.69 21.92 -2.80
N ASP A 61 -14.53 22.89 -1.91
CA ASP A 61 -13.24 23.21 -1.28
C ASP A 61 -12.94 22.37 -0.02
N THR A 62 -13.74 21.34 0.24
CA THR A 62 -13.57 20.45 1.39
C THR A 62 -13.16 19.07 0.93
N ILE A 63 -12.06 18.58 1.50
CA ILE A 63 -11.54 17.22 1.30
C ILE A 63 -11.66 16.45 2.62
N GLU A 64 -12.37 15.35 2.59
CA GLU A 64 -12.46 14.45 3.73
C GLU A 64 -11.66 13.18 3.47
N ILE A 65 -10.82 12.80 4.43
CA ILE A 65 -9.91 11.65 4.35
C ILE A 65 -10.19 10.74 5.54
N PHE A 66 -10.44 9.46 5.25
CA PHE A 66 -10.53 8.44 6.28
C PHE A 66 -9.25 7.60 6.26
N PRO A 67 -8.28 7.90 7.14
CA PRO A 67 -6.99 7.21 7.14
C PRO A 67 -7.13 5.71 7.41
N ALA A 68 -6.28 4.90 6.80
CA ALA A 68 -6.33 3.46 6.97
C ALA A 68 -5.98 2.99 8.40
N HIS A 69 -5.21 3.78 9.13
CA HIS A 69 -4.74 3.46 10.49
C HIS A 69 -5.69 3.91 11.61
N LEU A 70 -6.74 4.69 11.29
CA LEU A 70 -7.78 5.09 12.24
C LEU A 70 -9.04 4.26 12.04
N GLU A 71 -9.71 3.92 13.14
CA GLU A 71 -10.91 3.07 13.09
C GLU A 71 -12.21 3.87 13.09
N ASP A 72 -12.25 4.94 13.87
CA ASP A 72 -13.44 5.71 14.22
C ASP A 72 -13.32 7.22 13.93
N ARG A 73 -12.24 7.65 13.27
CA ARG A 73 -11.93 9.06 13.05
C ARG A 73 -11.52 9.33 11.62
N ALA A 74 -12.02 10.42 11.09
CA ALA A 74 -11.65 10.93 9.78
C ALA A 74 -11.28 12.41 9.89
N TRP A 75 -10.59 12.91 8.88
CA TRP A 75 -10.15 14.29 8.82
C TRP A 75 -10.90 15.06 7.72
N ARG A 76 -11.33 16.26 8.07
CA ARG A 76 -11.93 17.23 7.14
C ARG A 76 -11.00 18.41 6.98
N ILE A 77 -10.53 18.61 5.77
CA ILE A 77 -9.61 19.66 5.38
C ILE A 77 -10.42 20.66 4.57
N SER A 78 -10.57 21.87 5.08
CA SER A 78 -11.24 22.96 4.39
C SER A 78 -10.20 23.89 3.77
N LEU A 79 -10.38 24.20 2.50
CA LEU A 79 -9.51 25.08 1.74
C LEU A 79 -10.20 26.44 1.52
N PHE A 80 -9.42 27.49 1.58
CA PHE A 80 -9.80 28.82 1.10
C PHE A 80 -8.86 29.19 -0.06
N GLY A 81 -9.33 29.03 -1.30
CA GLY A 81 -8.46 29.07 -2.47
C GLY A 81 -7.42 27.95 -2.42
N ASP A 82 -6.14 28.31 -2.38
CA ASP A 82 -5.02 27.37 -2.32
C ASP A 82 -4.43 27.22 -0.92
N GLU A 83 -5.10 27.70 0.13
CA GLU A 83 -4.61 27.67 1.50
C GLU A 83 -5.49 26.77 2.38
N ILE A 84 -4.88 25.98 3.26
CA ILE A 84 -5.60 25.18 4.25
C ILE A 84 -6.10 26.10 5.35
N GLU A 85 -7.41 26.37 5.34
CA GLU A 85 -8.07 27.21 6.34
C GLU A 85 -8.22 26.48 7.68
N SER A 86 -8.62 25.22 7.64
CA SER A 86 -8.83 24.43 8.85
C SER A 86 -8.69 22.93 8.59
N ILE A 87 -8.31 22.20 9.65
CA ILE A 87 -8.29 20.73 9.70
C ILE A 87 -9.10 20.31 10.90
N ALA A 88 -10.21 19.62 10.69
CA ALA A 88 -11.07 19.10 11.73
C ALA A 88 -11.05 17.58 11.76
N GLU A 89 -10.98 17.00 12.96
CA GLU A 89 -11.25 15.58 13.18
C GLU A 89 -12.76 15.39 13.36
N PHE A 90 -13.32 14.32 12.79
CA PHE A 90 -14.75 14.03 12.91
C PHE A 90 -15.01 12.52 12.89
N ASP A 91 -16.15 12.14 13.48
CA ASP A 91 -16.66 10.78 13.42
C ASP A 91 -17.25 10.50 12.02
N PRO A 92 -16.74 9.53 11.26
CA PRO A 92 -17.21 9.24 9.90
C PRO A 92 -18.66 8.73 9.81
N LEU A 93 -19.21 8.17 10.89
CA LEU A 93 -20.56 7.65 10.95
C LEU A 93 -21.58 8.77 11.19
N THR A 94 -21.34 9.63 12.16
CA THR A 94 -22.25 10.70 12.55
C THR A 94 -21.99 12.02 11.85
N GLY A 95 -20.78 12.19 11.31
CA GLY A 95 -20.31 13.46 10.72
C GLY A 95 -19.98 14.54 11.77
N SER A 96 -20.11 14.20 13.08
CA SER A 96 -19.90 15.14 14.16
C SER A 96 -18.42 15.45 14.33
N LYS A 97 -18.10 16.74 14.40
CA LYS A 97 -16.73 17.20 14.66
C LYS A 97 -16.33 16.82 16.09
N THR A 98 -15.14 16.24 16.23
CA THR A 98 -14.56 15.83 17.51
C THR A 98 -13.46 16.77 17.99
N ASP A 99 -12.60 17.26 17.08
CA ASP A 99 -11.50 18.14 17.46
C ASP A 99 -11.07 19.05 16.29
N ASP A 100 -10.28 20.09 16.61
CA ASP A 100 -9.56 20.92 15.66
C ASP A 100 -8.07 20.59 15.71
N LEU A 101 -7.51 20.20 14.56
CA LEU A 101 -6.12 19.81 14.45
C LEU A 101 -5.28 20.91 13.80
N LYS A 102 -4.08 21.12 14.29
CA LYS A 102 -3.12 22.04 13.67
C LYS A 102 -2.42 21.43 12.46
N SER A 103 -2.21 20.13 12.50
CA SER A 103 -1.57 19.39 11.41
C SER A 103 -1.99 17.93 11.42
N VAL A 104 -1.94 17.29 10.24
CA VAL A 104 -2.18 15.86 10.07
C VAL A 104 -1.06 15.25 9.23
N LYS A 105 -0.79 13.98 9.47
CA LYS A 105 0.20 13.22 8.73
C LYS A 105 -0.48 12.07 7.98
N ILE A 106 -0.36 12.10 6.67
CA ILE A 106 -0.94 11.10 5.77
C ILE A 106 0.07 9.99 5.53
N TYR A 107 -0.31 8.78 5.85
CA TYR A 107 0.46 7.56 5.60
C TYR A 107 -0.11 6.82 4.39
N ALA A 108 0.71 6.03 3.73
CA ALA A 108 0.25 5.18 2.64
C ALA A 108 -0.82 4.19 3.10
N ASN A 109 -1.84 3.99 2.26
CA ASN A 109 -2.98 3.10 2.57
C ASN A 109 -2.63 1.61 2.48
N SER A 110 -1.50 1.26 1.88
CA SER A 110 -1.04 -0.12 1.70
C SER A 110 0.46 -0.24 1.92
N HIS A 111 0.89 -1.40 2.43
CA HIS A 111 2.30 -1.73 2.55
C HIS A 111 3.00 -1.97 1.20
N TYR A 112 2.22 -2.17 0.13
CA TYR A 112 2.72 -2.41 -1.22
C TYR A 112 2.66 -1.17 -2.12
N VAL A 113 2.54 0.02 -1.54
CA VAL A 113 2.68 1.26 -2.29
C VAL A 113 4.11 1.38 -2.82
N THR A 114 4.23 1.42 -4.13
CA THR A 114 5.52 1.34 -4.83
C THR A 114 5.62 2.46 -5.85
N PRO A 115 6.76 3.17 -5.92
CA PRO A 115 6.99 4.20 -6.92
C PRO A 115 6.82 3.68 -8.34
N ARG A 116 6.25 4.48 -9.23
CA ARG A 116 6.00 4.10 -10.63
C ARG A 116 7.20 3.50 -11.36
N PRO A 117 8.44 4.05 -11.25
CA PRO A 117 9.60 3.44 -11.93
C PRO A 117 9.88 2.01 -11.47
N THR A 118 9.77 1.75 -10.17
CA THR A 118 9.93 0.41 -9.59
C THR A 118 8.82 -0.54 -10.05
N LEU A 119 7.56 -0.05 -10.11
CA LEU A 119 6.44 -0.81 -10.66
C LEU A 119 6.67 -1.21 -12.12
N GLN A 120 7.11 -0.29 -12.96
CA GLN A 120 7.41 -0.58 -14.37
C GLN A 120 8.52 -1.63 -14.52
N GLN A 121 9.55 -1.55 -13.70
CA GLN A 121 10.63 -2.55 -13.69
C GLN A 121 10.10 -3.91 -13.21
N ALA A 122 9.27 -3.94 -12.17
CA ALA A 122 8.63 -5.16 -11.68
C ALA A 122 7.77 -5.82 -12.75
N VAL A 123 6.90 -5.06 -13.42
CA VAL A 123 6.04 -5.55 -14.52
C VAL A 123 6.89 -6.17 -15.64
N LYS A 124 8.01 -5.54 -16.01
CA LYS A 124 8.91 -6.06 -17.01
C LYS A 124 9.49 -7.44 -16.61
N SER A 125 9.95 -7.54 -15.38
CA SER A 125 10.50 -8.79 -14.84
C SER A 125 9.45 -9.89 -14.70
N ILE A 126 8.22 -9.54 -14.29
CA ILE A 126 7.08 -10.47 -14.22
C ILE A 126 6.75 -11.02 -15.62
N LYS A 127 6.68 -10.16 -16.63
CA LYS A 127 6.42 -10.57 -18.03
C LYS A 127 7.52 -11.51 -18.55
N GLU A 128 8.76 -11.31 -18.17
CA GLU A 128 9.88 -12.15 -18.56
C GLU A 128 9.78 -13.54 -17.89
N GLU A 129 9.57 -13.60 -16.58
CA GLU A 129 9.39 -14.87 -15.88
C GLU A 129 8.16 -15.65 -16.39
N LEU A 130 7.04 -14.97 -16.65
CA LEU A 130 5.87 -15.58 -17.24
C LEU A 130 6.21 -16.31 -18.54
N ARG A 131 6.96 -15.67 -19.46
CA ARG A 131 7.36 -16.30 -20.74
C ARG A 131 8.15 -17.59 -20.50
N HIS A 132 9.12 -17.56 -19.58
CA HIS A 132 9.91 -18.74 -19.23
C HIS A 132 9.01 -19.86 -18.69
N ARG A 133 8.13 -19.51 -17.76
CA ARG A 133 7.22 -20.51 -17.15
C ARG A 133 6.23 -21.10 -18.14
N LEU A 134 5.69 -20.32 -19.07
CA LEU A 134 4.80 -20.82 -20.13
C LEU A 134 5.52 -21.82 -21.04
N VAL A 135 6.78 -21.58 -21.39
CA VAL A 135 7.58 -22.53 -22.18
C VAL A 135 7.75 -23.86 -21.43
N GLU A 136 8.04 -23.83 -20.15
CA GLU A 136 8.14 -25.05 -19.33
C GLU A 136 6.85 -25.84 -19.25
N LEU A 137 5.71 -25.15 -18.97
CA LEU A 137 4.39 -25.78 -18.89
C LEU A 137 3.97 -26.39 -20.23
N ASN A 138 4.20 -25.69 -21.33
CA ASN A 138 3.90 -26.20 -22.68
C ASN A 138 4.75 -27.43 -23.03
N ARG A 139 6.04 -27.43 -22.69
CA ARG A 139 6.92 -28.61 -22.87
C ARG A 139 6.49 -29.80 -22.03
N ALA A 140 5.94 -29.55 -20.85
CA ALA A 140 5.41 -30.58 -19.97
C ALA A 140 3.99 -31.04 -20.36
N GLY A 141 3.39 -30.51 -21.43
CA GLY A 141 2.04 -30.83 -21.88
C GLY A 141 0.92 -30.26 -20.99
N ARG A 142 1.24 -29.35 -20.07
CA ARG A 142 0.30 -28.73 -19.11
C ARG A 142 -0.37 -27.49 -19.72
N LEU A 143 -1.09 -27.68 -20.80
CA LEU A 143 -1.64 -26.57 -21.60
C LEU A 143 -2.71 -25.78 -20.86
N LEU A 144 -3.55 -26.43 -20.07
CA LEU A 144 -4.61 -25.75 -19.32
C LEU A 144 -4.03 -24.84 -18.23
N GLU A 145 -3.01 -25.33 -17.52
CA GLU A 145 -2.32 -24.55 -16.50
C GLU A 145 -1.55 -23.37 -17.14
N ALA A 146 -0.93 -23.58 -18.30
CA ALA A 146 -0.28 -22.52 -19.02
C ALA A 146 -1.27 -21.40 -19.39
N GLN A 147 -2.41 -21.75 -19.95
CA GLN A 147 -3.45 -20.79 -20.33
C GLN A 147 -4.00 -20.03 -19.12
N ARG A 148 -4.30 -20.73 -18.02
CA ARG A 148 -4.82 -20.09 -16.79
C ARG A 148 -3.82 -19.16 -16.17
N LEU A 149 -2.54 -19.56 -16.11
CA LEU A 149 -1.46 -18.72 -15.59
C LEU A 149 -1.29 -17.46 -16.42
N GLU A 150 -1.27 -17.60 -17.75
CA GLU A 150 -1.14 -16.49 -18.68
C GLU A 150 -2.27 -15.46 -18.52
N GLN A 151 -3.52 -15.95 -18.50
CA GLN A 151 -4.69 -15.08 -18.33
C GLN A 151 -4.65 -14.36 -16.97
N ARG A 152 -4.34 -15.07 -15.89
CA ARG A 152 -4.26 -14.52 -14.55
C ARG A 152 -3.20 -13.45 -14.45
N VAL A 153 -1.97 -13.75 -14.87
CA VAL A 153 -0.85 -12.81 -14.73
C VAL A 153 -1.03 -11.58 -15.63
N ASN A 154 -1.55 -11.73 -16.83
CA ASN A 154 -1.85 -10.58 -17.70
C ASN A 154 -2.91 -9.66 -17.08
N TYR A 155 -3.98 -10.21 -16.51
CA TYR A 155 -4.98 -9.43 -15.79
C TYR A 155 -4.37 -8.70 -14.56
N ASP A 156 -3.55 -9.39 -13.77
CA ASP A 156 -2.89 -8.80 -12.61
C ASP A 156 -1.95 -7.66 -13.04
N ILE A 157 -1.22 -7.81 -14.15
CA ILE A 157 -0.36 -6.77 -14.72
C ILE A 157 -1.18 -5.55 -15.15
N GLU A 158 -2.30 -5.72 -15.83
CA GLU A 158 -3.18 -4.62 -16.21
C GLU A 158 -3.67 -3.85 -14.98
N MET A 159 -4.05 -4.56 -13.91
CA MET A 159 -4.44 -3.95 -12.66
C MET A 159 -3.30 -3.18 -11.99
N ILE A 160 -2.08 -3.75 -11.97
CA ILE A 160 -0.89 -3.09 -11.43
C ILE A 160 -0.54 -1.83 -12.24
N GLU A 161 -0.60 -1.88 -13.56
CA GLU A 161 -0.33 -0.73 -14.43
C GLU A 161 -1.39 0.38 -14.26
N ALA A 162 -2.66 0.00 -14.10
CA ALA A 162 -3.77 0.95 -13.96
C ALA A 162 -3.88 1.56 -12.56
N THR A 163 -3.76 0.75 -11.51
CA THR A 163 -4.07 1.16 -10.13
C THR A 163 -2.88 1.11 -9.19
N GLY A 164 -1.75 0.55 -9.62
CA GLY A 164 -0.57 0.31 -8.78
C GLY A 164 -0.69 -0.92 -7.86
N SER A 165 -1.77 -1.70 -7.98
CA SER A 165 -2.02 -2.89 -7.14
C SER A 165 -2.89 -3.90 -7.86
N CYS A 166 -2.91 -5.16 -7.37
CA CYS A 166 -3.84 -6.20 -7.81
C CYS A 166 -4.23 -7.09 -6.61
N ASN A 167 -5.24 -7.94 -6.81
CA ASN A 167 -5.58 -8.96 -5.81
C ASN A 167 -4.47 -10.02 -5.75
N GLY A 168 -3.89 -10.22 -4.55
CA GLY A 168 -2.74 -11.10 -4.37
C GLY A 168 -1.42 -10.46 -4.77
N ILE A 169 -1.29 -9.14 -4.61
CA ILE A 169 -0.06 -8.39 -4.90
C ILE A 169 1.17 -8.97 -4.17
N GLU A 170 0.95 -9.64 -3.04
CA GLU A 170 1.98 -10.36 -2.28
C GLU A 170 2.69 -11.44 -3.10
N ASN A 171 2.01 -12.03 -4.08
CA ASN A 171 2.62 -13.02 -4.99
C ASN A 171 3.71 -12.40 -5.87
N TYR A 172 3.67 -11.09 -6.05
CA TYR A 172 4.64 -10.31 -6.81
C TYR A 172 5.62 -9.55 -5.92
N SER A 173 5.57 -9.78 -4.58
CA SER A 173 6.38 -9.08 -3.57
C SER A 173 7.88 -9.10 -3.88
N ARG A 174 8.40 -10.20 -4.42
CA ARG A 174 9.80 -10.34 -4.83
C ARG A 174 10.26 -9.23 -5.78
N TYR A 175 9.46 -8.93 -6.79
CA TYR A 175 9.77 -7.88 -7.78
C TYR A 175 9.63 -6.47 -7.23
N LEU A 176 8.68 -6.30 -6.28
CA LEU A 176 8.43 -5.02 -5.64
C LEU A 176 9.45 -4.69 -4.55
N THR A 177 10.07 -5.72 -3.97
CA THR A 177 11.04 -5.58 -2.86
C THR A 177 12.48 -5.86 -3.26
N GLY A 178 12.73 -6.34 -4.49
CA GLY A 178 14.06 -6.70 -4.96
C GLY A 178 14.62 -8.00 -4.37
N ARG A 179 13.79 -8.85 -3.77
CA ARG A 179 14.21 -10.13 -3.18
C ARG A 179 14.62 -11.15 -4.24
N GLN A 180 15.53 -12.01 -3.86
CA GLN A 180 15.98 -13.10 -4.71
C GLN A 180 14.92 -14.22 -4.83
N PRO A 181 14.93 -15.01 -5.93
CA PRO A 181 14.07 -16.18 -6.06
C PRO A 181 14.22 -17.13 -4.86
N GLY A 182 13.11 -17.65 -4.34
CA GLY A 182 13.08 -18.55 -3.20
C GLY A 182 13.07 -17.88 -1.82
N HIS A 183 13.27 -16.55 -1.74
CA HIS A 183 13.09 -15.84 -0.48
C HIS A 183 11.60 -15.64 -0.16
N PRO A 184 11.17 -15.85 1.10
CA PRO A 184 9.78 -15.63 1.48
C PRO A 184 9.41 -14.14 1.38
N PRO A 185 8.12 -13.83 1.24
CA PRO A 185 7.65 -12.45 1.34
C PRO A 185 7.95 -11.88 2.73
N PRO A 186 8.05 -10.54 2.88
CA PRO A 186 8.29 -9.93 4.18
C PRO A 186 7.15 -10.24 5.14
N THR A 187 7.51 -10.65 6.34
CA THR A 187 6.57 -10.95 7.43
C THR A 187 6.45 -9.78 8.39
N LEU A 188 5.40 -9.78 9.24
CA LEU A 188 5.22 -8.77 10.27
C LEU A 188 6.46 -8.65 11.19
N PHE A 189 7.14 -9.75 11.47
CA PHE A 189 8.31 -9.77 12.33
C PHE A 189 9.48 -8.94 11.79
N GLU A 190 9.60 -8.80 10.48
CA GLU A 190 10.64 -7.97 9.86
C GLU A 190 10.45 -6.46 10.07
N TYR A 191 9.24 -6.06 10.50
CA TYR A 191 8.93 -4.66 10.82
C TYR A 191 9.08 -4.33 12.31
N LEU A 192 9.38 -5.31 13.14
CA LEU A 192 9.59 -5.12 14.56
C LEU A 192 11.05 -4.67 14.81
N PRO A 193 11.29 -3.82 15.83
CA PRO A 193 12.64 -3.53 16.28
C PRO A 193 13.38 -4.79 16.73
N ASP A 194 14.70 -4.87 16.54
CA ASP A 194 15.51 -6.02 16.92
C ASP A 194 15.42 -6.41 18.41
N ASN A 195 15.04 -5.47 19.26
CA ASN A 195 14.85 -5.66 20.71
C ASN A 195 13.36 -5.78 21.11
N ALA A 196 12.46 -6.02 20.16
CA ALA A 196 11.05 -6.20 20.45
C ALA A 196 10.78 -7.53 21.12
N LEU A 197 9.95 -7.53 22.16
CA LEU A 197 9.42 -8.72 22.79
C LEU A 197 8.02 -9.00 22.24
N VAL A 198 7.83 -10.16 21.62
CA VAL A 198 6.57 -10.56 21.01
C VAL A 198 5.88 -11.61 21.86
N PHE A 199 4.67 -11.33 22.33
CA PHE A 199 3.83 -12.29 23.03
C PHE A 199 2.79 -12.86 22.05
N ILE A 200 2.86 -14.18 21.82
CA ILE A 200 1.88 -14.90 21.02
C ILE A 200 0.87 -15.52 22.00
N VAL A 201 -0.32 -14.92 22.09
CA VAL A 201 -1.36 -15.36 23.03
C VAL A 201 -2.21 -16.48 22.44
N PHE A 202 -2.42 -16.50 21.14
CA PHE A 202 -3.24 -17.46 20.44
C PHE A 202 -2.76 -17.68 19.00
N ILE A 203 -2.68 -18.94 18.59
CA ILE A 203 -2.41 -19.31 17.19
C ILE A 203 -3.60 -20.14 16.72
N ASP A 204 -4.44 -19.52 15.91
CA ASP A 204 -5.52 -20.20 15.21
C ASP A 204 -4.97 -20.95 14.00
N GLU A 205 -5.56 -22.11 13.69
CA GLU A 205 -5.15 -22.95 12.57
C GLU A 205 -3.64 -23.20 12.51
N SER A 206 -3.03 -23.49 13.66
CA SER A 206 -1.57 -23.72 13.79
C SER A 206 -1.03 -24.78 12.82
N HIS A 207 -1.85 -25.76 12.43
CA HIS A 207 -1.50 -26.79 11.46
C HIS A 207 -1.26 -26.21 10.05
N VAL A 208 -2.00 -25.17 9.66
CA VAL A 208 -1.79 -24.46 8.38
C VAL A 208 -0.52 -23.62 8.46
N THR A 209 -0.35 -22.87 9.54
CA THR A 209 0.82 -22.01 9.75
C THR A 209 2.14 -22.83 9.77
N LEU A 210 2.15 -23.97 10.45
CA LEU A 210 3.31 -24.85 10.51
C LEU A 210 3.59 -25.55 9.18
N SER A 211 2.55 -25.89 8.42
CA SER A 211 2.69 -26.48 7.09
C SER A 211 3.37 -25.54 6.09
N LEU A 212 3.11 -24.23 6.20
CA LEU A 212 3.74 -23.22 5.34
C LEU A 212 5.23 -22.99 5.64
N ILE A 213 5.71 -23.37 6.84
CA ILE A 213 7.12 -23.26 7.21
C ILE A 213 7.97 -24.39 6.60
N HIS A 214 7.34 -25.50 6.19
CA HIS A 214 8.01 -26.67 5.64
C HIS A 214 7.93 -26.79 4.12
N ILE A 215 7.40 -25.79 3.43
CA ILE A 215 7.44 -25.65 1.98
C ILE A 215 8.52 -24.63 1.63
#